data_9b1cc3dedc3b3e59ff8853f7869bef35
#
_entry.id   9b1cc3dedc3b3e59ff8853f7869bef35
#
_cell.length_a   1.000
_cell.length_b   1.000
_cell.length_c   1.000
_cell.angle_alpha   90.00
_cell.angle_beta   90.00
_cell.angle_gamma   90.00
#
_symmetry.space_group_name_H-M   'P 1'
#
loop_
_entity.id
_entity.type
_entity.pdbx_description
1 polymer ?
#
loop_
_entity_poly.entity_id
_entity_poly.type
_entity_poly.pdbx_seq_one_letter_code
_entity_poly.pdbx_strand_id
1 'polypeptide(L)'
;MVTIIPSYMYSIFAALIVGTIIVSSCSLSMVNIRNEAKSQQLANIDEYVAAQSIALITHVTEDGQNTTQFLDLPSQIGNQEYTISIANDSFSAWVESGFGANVTQSQPQIYIPAEISASGTFVSGWGRAFLQCYYENQTVILKLTSE
;
A
#
# COMPACT_ATOMS: atom_id res chain seq x y z
N MET A 1 -38.62 -51.16 17.58
CA MET A 1 -38.56 -49.65 17.70
C MET A 1 -37.18 -49.10 18.16
N VAL A 2 -36.07 -49.79 17.85
CA VAL A 2 -34.75 -49.36 18.34
C VAL A 2 -33.85 -48.77 17.24
N THR A 3 -34.31 -48.78 15.98
CA THR A 3 -33.45 -48.38 14.83
C THR A 3 -33.62 -46.91 14.35
N ILE A 4 -34.61 -46.18 14.84
CA ILE A 4 -34.91 -44.81 14.37
C ILE A 4 -33.98 -43.79 15.07
N ILE A 5 -33.65 -43.98 16.35
CA ILE A 5 -32.84 -43.03 17.14
C ILE A 5 -31.41 -42.93 16.64
N PRO A 6 -30.68 -44.02 16.31
CA PRO A 6 -29.31 -43.92 15.79
C PRO A 6 -29.26 -43.20 14.46
N SER A 7 -30.20 -43.45 13.55
CA SER A 7 -30.25 -42.84 12.22
C SER A 7 -30.42 -41.31 12.30
N TYR A 8 -31.28 -40.84 13.18
CA TYR A 8 -31.52 -39.42 13.41
C TYR A 8 -30.29 -38.72 13.98
N MET A 9 -29.60 -39.36 14.92
CA MET A 9 -28.35 -38.82 15.47
C MET A 9 -27.26 -38.68 14.40
N TYR A 10 -27.06 -39.66 13.53
CA TYR A 10 -26.12 -39.57 12.41
C TYR A 10 -26.43 -38.40 11.46
N SER A 11 -27.71 -38.16 11.18
CA SER A 11 -28.14 -37.02 10.35
C SER A 11 -27.81 -35.68 10.98
N ILE A 12 -27.99 -35.54 12.28
CA ILE A 12 -27.63 -34.31 13.02
C ILE A 12 -26.15 -34.10 13.01
N PHE A 13 -25.33 -35.13 13.31
CA PHE A 13 -23.86 -35.02 13.26
C PHE A 13 -23.38 -34.68 11.85
N ALA A 14 -23.89 -35.29 10.82
CA ALA A 14 -23.57 -34.97 9.45
C ALA A 14 -23.87 -33.49 9.10
N ALA A 15 -25.04 -33.01 9.50
CA ALA A 15 -25.45 -31.62 9.30
C ALA A 15 -24.53 -30.64 10.04
N LEU A 16 -24.11 -30.94 11.27
CA LEU A 16 -23.18 -30.13 12.03
C LEU A 16 -21.79 -30.07 11.38
N ILE A 17 -21.30 -31.21 10.91
CA ILE A 17 -19.98 -31.27 10.22
C ILE A 17 -20.02 -30.43 8.94
N VAL A 18 -21.05 -30.60 8.11
CA VAL A 18 -21.20 -29.83 6.87
C VAL A 18 -21.35 -28.33 7.19
N GLY A 19 -22.12 -27.96 8.19
CA GLY A 19 -22.30 -26.57 8.63
C GLY A 19 -20.97 -25.93 9.07
N THR A 20 -20.17 -26.65 9.85
CA THR A 20 -18.85 -26.13 10.30
C THR A 20 -17.86 -25.96 9.14
N ILE A 21 -17.85 -26.86 8.16
CA ILE A 21 -17.03 -26.73 6.96
C ILE A 21 -17.41 -25.50 6.15
N ILE A 22 -18.69 -25.27 5.93
CA ILE A 22 -19.19 -24.12 5.17
C ILE A 22 -18.79 -22.80 5.88
N VAL A 23 -19.04 -22.69 7.18
CA VAL A 23 -18.72 -21.49 7.95
C VAL A 23 -17.21 -21.23 7.94
N SER A 24 -16.38 -22.26 8.10
CA SER A 24 -14.93 -22.12 8.06
C SER A 24 -14.44 -21.67 6.69
N SER A 25 -14.97 -22.23 5.62
CA SER A 25 -14.61 -21.84 4.25
C SER A 25 -14.98 -20.38 3.95
N CYS A 26 -16.17 -19.94 4.35
CA CYS A 26 -16.58 -18.54 4.20
C CYS A 26 -15.70 -17.57 4.98
N SER A 27 -15.33 -17.94 6.20
CA SER A 27 -14.45 -17.10 7.04
C SER A 27 -13.06 -16.92 6.43
N LEU A 28 -12.45 -17.98 5.92
CA LEU A 28 -11.15 -17.91 5.24
C LEU A 28 -11.20 -17.06 3.97
N SER A 29 -12.26 -17.21 3.17
CA SER A 29 -12.45 -16.42 1.97
C SER A 29 -12.58 -14.92 2.29
N MET A 30 -13.28 -14.57 3.35
CA MET A 30 -13.46 -13.17 3.76
C MET A 30 -12.12 -12.54 4.22
N VAL A 31 -11.27 -13.28 4.91
CA VAL A 31 -9.94 -12.80 5.32
C VAL A 31 -9.06 -12.55 4.09
N ASN A 32 -9.06 -13.47 3.13
CA ASN A 32 -8.27 -13.32 1.91
C ASN A 32 -8.72 -12.11 1.09
N ILE A 33 -10.03 -11.91 0.90
CA ILE A 33 -10.58 -10.75 0.18
C ILE A 33 -10.18 -9.44 0.87
N ARG A 34 -10.22 -9.39 2.20
CA ARG A 34 -9.80 -8.19 2.94
C ARG A 34 -8.31 -7.88 2.78
N ASN A 35 -7.48 -8.91 2.81
CA ASN A 35 -6.03 -8.74 2.64
C ASN A 35 -5.69 -8.29 1.21
N GLU A 36 -6.36 -8.86 0.21
CA GLU A 36 -6.19 -8.47 -1.19
C GLU A 36 -6.67 -7.03 -1.42
N ALA A 37 -7.81 -6.64 -0.85
CA ALA A 37 -8.30 -5.26 -0.93
C ALA A 37 -7.34 -4.25 -0.29
N LYS A 38 -6.68 -4.58 0.83
CA LYS A 38 -5.67 -3.74 1.45
C LYS A 38 -4.43 -3.59 0.56
N SER A 39 -3.93 -4.70 0.01
CA SER A 39 -2.79 -4.67 -0.91
C SER A 39 -3.10 -3.84 -2.16
N GLN A 40 -4.30 -3.96 -2.69
CA GLN A 40 -4.75 -3.14 -3.82
C GLN A 40 -4.82 -1.66 -3.47
N GLN A 41 -5.32 -1.30 -2.29
CA GLN A 41 -5.34 0.10 -1.83
C GLN A 41 -3.93 0.65 -1.67
N LEU A 42 -2.99 -0.13 -1.14
CA LEU A 42 -1.61 0.28 -1.00
C LEU A 42 -0.95 0.50 -2.37
N ALA A 43 -1.16 -0.40 -3.32
CA ALA A 43 -0.68 -0.25 -4.69
C ALA A 43 -1.24 1.01 -5.38
N ASN A 44 -2.52 1.32 -5.18
CA ASN A 44 -3.12 2.56 -5.72
C ASN A 44 -2.50 3.82 -5.12
N ILE A 45 -2.10 3.78 -3.85
CA ILE A 45 -1.37 4.88 -3.20
C ILE A 45 0.01 5.05 -3.81
N ASP A 46 0.73 3.95 -4.07
CA ASP A 46 2.05 4.00 -4.71
C ASP A 46 1.95 4.60 -6.12
N GLU A 47 0.96 4.20 -6.91
CA GLU A 47 0.69 4.78 -8.23
C GLU A 47 0.37 6.28 -8.12
N TYR A 48 -0.43 6.67 -7.14
CA TYR A 48 -0.76 8.07 -6.90
C TYR A 48 0.48 8.89 -6.56
N VAL A 49 1.33 8.42 -5.64
CA VAL A 49 2.58 9.09 -5.24
C VAL A 49 3.54 9.18 -6.42
N ALA A 50 3.70 8.13 -7.20
CA ALA A 50 4.54 8.12 -8.39
C ALA A 50 4.04 9.12 -9.44
N ALA A 51 2.74 9.16 -9.71
CA ALA A 51 2.14 10.10 -10.65
C ALA A 51 2.33 11.57 -10.21
N GLN A 52 2.13 11.86 -8.93
CA GLN A 52 2.37 13.20 -8.37
C GLN A 52 3.86 13.58 -8.43
N SER A 53 4.74 12.62 -8.18
CA SER A 53 6.19 12.81 -8.30
C SER A 53 6.59 13.17 -9.73
N ILE A 54 6.08 12.47 -10.73
CA ILE A 54 6.35 12.75 -12.15
C ILE A 54 5.82 14.14 -12.54
N ALA A 55 4.59 14.48 -12.13
CA ALA A 55 4.01 15.79 -12.41
C ALA A 55 4.86 16.92 -11.81
N LEU A 56 5.33 16.75 -10.58
CA LEU A 56 6.15 17.72 -9.88
C LEU A 56 7.53 17.89 -10.53
N ILE A 57 8.16 16.79 -10.93
CA ILE A 57 9.44 16.79 -11.65
C ILE A 57 9.31 17.55 -12.98
N THR A 58 8.26 17.26 -13.75
CA THR A 58 8.00 17.93 -15.01
C THR A 58 7.85 19.44 -14.81
N HIS A 59 7.06 19.85 -13.82
CA HIS A 59 6.84 21.25 -13.50
C HIS A 59 8.16 21.98 -13.12
N VAL A 60 8.95 21.36 -12.23
CA VAL A 60 10.23 21.94 -11.81
C VAL A 60 11.24 21.98 -12.97
N THR A 61 11.22 21.00 -13.87
CA THR A 61 12.10 20.98 -15.04
C THR A 61 11.73 22.07 -16.05
N GLU A 62 10.45 22.38 -16.21
CA GLU A 62 9.97 23.42 -17.13
C GLU A 62 10.16 24.83 -16.57
N ASP A 63 9.77 25.05 -15.32
CA ASP A 63 9.72 26.37 -14.71
C ASP A 63 10.98 26.75 -13.90
N GLY A 64 11.81 25.77 -13.54
CA GLY A 64 13.01 25.96 -12.73
C GLY A 64 12.74 26.42 -11.29
N GLN A 65 11.50 26.37 -10.83
CA GLN A 65 11.11 26.81 -9.50
C GLN A 65 10.97 25.65 -8.54
N ASN A 66 11.43 25.85 -7.31
CA ASN A 66 11.22 24.90 -6.23
C ASN A 66 9.73 24.81 -5.92
N THR A 67 9.20 23.61 -5.90
CA THR A 67 7.78 23.37 -5.69
C THR A 67 7.57 22.35 -4.57
N THR A 68 6.57 22.60 -3.75
CA THR A 68 6.14 21.68 -2.69
C THR A 68 4.67 21.36 -2.90
N GLN A 69 4.34 20.08 -2.85
CA GLN A 69 2.97 19.60 -3.02
C GLN A 69 2.57 18.71 -1.85
N PHE A 70 1.41 18.99 -1.27
CA PHE A 70 0.82 18.10 -0.27
C PHE A 70 0.17 16.91 -0.93
N LEU A 71 0.35 15.75 -0.31
CA LEU A 71 -0.28 14.50 -0.72
C LEU A 71 -1.49 14.24 0.17
N ASP A 72 -2.62 13.97 -0.45
CA ASP A 72 -3.83 13.55 0.26
C ASP A 72 -3.83 12.04 0.43
N LEU A 73 -3.20 11.60 1.51
CA LEU A 73 -3.02 10.18 1.82
C LEU A 73 -3.90 9.79 3.01
N PRO A 74 -4.56 8.63 2.97
CA PRO A 74 -5.34 8.13 4.10
C PRO A 74 -4.43 7.86 5.30
N SER A 75 -4.92 8.16 6.50
CA SER A 75 -4.16 7.91 7.73
C SER A 75 -3.93 6.43 8.03
N GLN A 76 -4.76 5.54 7.48
CA GLN A 76 -4.66 4.08 7.64
C GLN A 76 -5.34 3.37 6.47
N ILE A 77 -4.88 2.17 6.18
CA ILE A 77 -5.53 1.24 5.25
C ILE A 77 -6.15 0.10 6.06
N GLY A 78 -7.49 0.06 6.12
CA GLY A 78 -8.19 -0.78 7.09
C GLY A 78 -7.84 -0.30 8.51
N ASN A 79 -7.29 -1.15 9.35
CA ASN A 79 -6.82 -0.77 10.69
C ASN A 79 -5.29 -0.89 10.81
N GLN A 80 -4.57 -0.68 9.72
CA GLN A 80 -3.12 -0.83 9.69
C GLN A 80 -2.46 0.46 9.20
N GLU A 81 -1.40 0.84 9.89
CA GLU A 81 -0.48 1.86 9.43
C GLU A 81 0.34 1.32 8.27
N TYR A 82 0.74 2.21 7.39
CA TYR A 82 1.59 1.89 6.26
C TYR A 82 2.73 2.90 6.14
N THR A 83 3.78 2.50 5.47
CA THR A 83 4.94 3.35 5.20
C THR A 83 5.16 3.42 3.70
N ILE A 84 5.45 4.61 3.20
CA ILE A 84 5.85 4.86 1.83
C ILE A 84 7.29 5.36 1.86
N SER A 85 8.13 4.83 1.00
CA SER A 85 9.50 5.29 0.81
C SER A 85 9.74 5.63 -0.65
N ILE A 86 10.45 6.71 -0.88
CA ILE A 86 11.01 7.02 -2.20
C ILE A 86 12.51 6.83 -2.11
N ALA A 87 13.03 6.02 -3.01
CA ALA A 87 14.44 5.73 -3.09
C ALA A 87 14.93 5.82 -4.54
N ASN A 88 16.22 5.97 -4.72
CA ASN A 88 16.85 5.93 -6.02
C ASN A 88 18.16 5.18 -5.99
N ASP A 89 18.57 4.69 -7.13
CA ASP A 89 19.93 4.26 -7.42
C ASP A 89 20.58 5.24 -8.42
N SER A 90 21.69 4.83 -9.02
CA SER A 90 22.43 5.67 -9.98
C SER A 90 21.67 5.92 -11.30
N PHE A 91 20.58 5.20 -11.57
CA PHE A 91 19.91 5.21 -12.88
C PHE A 91 18.40 5.42 -12.81
N SER A 92 17.77 5.11 -11.70
CA SER A 92 16.32 5.15 -11.56
C SER A 92 15.88 5.48 -10.14
N ALA A 93 14.71 6.09 -10.03
CA ALA A 93 14.02 6.29 -8.76
C ALA A 93 12.75 5.44 -8.72
N TRP A 94 12.30 5.07 -7.54
CA TRP A 94 11.08 4.30 -7.37
C TRP A 94 10.36 4.64 -6.07
N VAL A 95 9.08 4.33 -6.07
CA VAL A 95 8.23 4.35 -4.87
C VAL A 95 8.04 2.92 -4.41
N GLU A 96 8.21 2.70 -3.14
CA GLU A 96 7.94 1.43 -2.47
C GLU A 96 7.14 1.66 -1.20
N SER A 97 6.30 0.72 -0.84
CA SER A 97 5.49 0.82 0.36
C SER A 97 5.37 -0.51 1.10
N GLY A 98 4.83 -0.45 2.31
CA GLY A 98 4.62 -1.63 3.12
C GLY A 98 3.71 -1.35 4.31
N PHE A 99 3.15 -2.37 4.89
CA PHE A 99 2.40 -2.25 6.14
C PHE A 99 3.34 -2.25 7.35
N GLY A 100 3.09 -1.34 8.29
CA GLY A 100 3.92 -1.14 9.48
C GLY A 100 5.09 -0.19 9.25
N ALA A 101 6.05 -0.21 10.18
CA ALA A 101 7.18 0.72 10.19
C ALA A 101 8.31 0.38 9.20
N ASN A 102 8.32 -0.83 8.68
CA ASN A 102 9.35 -1.29 7.74
C ASN A 102 8.74 -1.54 6.37
N VAL A 103 9.31 -0.92 5.35
CA VAL A 103 9.00 -1.24 3.96
C VAL A 103 9.60 -2.63 3.69
N THR A 104 8.73 -3.61 3.53
CA THR A 104 9.16 -4.94 3.14
C THR A 104 9.14 -4.97 1.61
N GLN A 105 10.24 -5.34 0.98
CA GLN A 105 10.42 -5.41 -0.49
C GLN A 105 9.47 -6.40 -1.21
N SER A 106 8.34 -6.71 -0.64
CA SER A 106 7.36 -7.67 -1.16
C SER A 106 6.30 -7.06 -2.08
N GLN A 107 6.30 -5.74 -2.27
CA GLN A 107 5.41 -5.07 -3.21
C GLN A 107 6.16 -4.68 -4.48
N PRO A 108 5.50 -4.67 -5.64
CA PRO A 108 6.13 -4.21 -6.87
C PRO A 108 6.53 -2.74 -6.72
N GLN A 109 7.80 -2.45 -6.96
CA GLN A 109 8.31 -1.07 -7.01
C GLN A 109 7.73 -0.36 -8.22
N ILE A 110 7.25 0.88 -8.03
CA ILE A 110 6.80 1.72 -9.14
C ILE A 110 7.92 2.68 -9.51
N TYR A 111 8.49 2.47 -10.68
CA TYR A 111 9.60 3.27 -11.16
C TYR A 111 9.15 4.66 -11.63
N ILE A 112 9.94 5.65 -11.27
CA ILE A 112 9.82 7.03 -11.76
C ILE A 112 10.81 7.17 -12.91
N PRO A 113 10.35 7.41 -14.16
CA PRO A 113 11.21 7.46 -15.33
C PRO A 113 11.94 8.82 -15.42
N ALA A 114 12.86 9.08 -14.50
CA ALA A 114 13.67 10.30 -14.50
C ALA A 114 15.01 10.05 -13.80
N GLU A 115 16.06 10.65 -14.33
CA GLU A 115 17.36 10.71 -13.66
C GLU A 115 17.30 11.80 -12.59
N ILE A 116 16.90 11.41 -11.39
CA ILE A 116 16.71 12.31 -10.26
C ILE A 116 17.35 11.74 -9.01
N SER A 117 17.67 12.59 -8.06
CA SER A 117 17.96 12.16 -6.70
C SER A 117 16.66 12.15 -5.90
N ALA A 118 16.21 10.97 -5.50
CA ALA A 118 14.96 10.80 -4.77
C ALA A 118 15.22 10.17 -3.40
N SER A 119 14.59 10.70 -2.37
CA SER A 119 14.74 10.16 -1.02
C SER A 119 13.58 10.58 -0.12
N GLY A 120 13.37 9.81 0.91
CA GLY A 120 12.44 10.14 1.99
C GLY A 120 11.48 9.02 2.30
N THR A 121 10.93 9.09 3.49
CA THR A 121 10.00 8.08 4.01
C THR A 121 8.88 8.79 4.74
N PHE A 122 7.66 8.34 4.49
CA PHE A 122 6.46 8.79 5.16
C PHE A 122 5.81 7.61 5.88
N VAL A 123 5.44 7.81 7.14
CA VAL A 123 4.67 6.84 7.94
C VAL A 123 3.26 7.39 8.13
N SER A 124 2.26 6.61 7.75
CA SER A 124 0.86 7.02 7.90
C SER A 124 0.50 7.26 9.37
N GLY A 125 -0.36 8.26 9.60
CA GLY A 125 -0.73 8.66 10.96
C GLY A 125 0.22 9.65 11.65
N TRP A 126 1.36 9.99 11.06
CA TRP A 126 2.37 10.89 11.63
C TRP A 126 2.39 12.26 10.94
N GLY A 127 1.23 12.84 10.71
CA GLY A 127 1.10 14.14 10.06
C GLY A 127 0.72 14.03 8.58
N ARG A 128 0.98 15.10 7.83
CA ARG A 128 0.69 15.17 6.39
C ARG A 128 1.93 14.87 5.58
N ALA A 129 1.76 14.09 4.53
CA ALA A 129 2.82 13.84 3.57
C ALA A 129 2.93 15.01 2.59
N PHE A 130 4.14 15.38 2.23
CA PHE A 130 4.38 16.31 1.15
C PHE A 130 5.62 15.96 0.35
N LEU A 131 5.55 16.24 -0.94
CA LEU A 131 6.66 16.12 -1.88
C LEU A 131 7.28 17.49 -2.08
N GLN A 132 8.58 17.56 -1.92
CA GLN A 132 9.40 18.71 -2.29
C GLN A 132 10.24 18.36 -3.50
N CYS A 133 10.18 19.19 -4.52
CA CYS A 133 11.01 19.05 -5.70
C CYS A 133 11.76 20.36 -5.94
N TYR A 134 13.06 20.28 -6.10
CA TYR A 134 13.92 21.44 -6.32
C TYR A 134 15.16 21.08 -7.14
N TYR A 135 15.76 22.10 -7.71
CA TYR A 135 16.99 21.99 -8.48
C TYR A 135 18.20 22.29 -7.60
N GLU A 136 19.15 21.37 -7.55
CA GLU A 136 20.42 21.56 -6.88
C GLU A 136 21.55 20.94 -7.73
N ASN A 137 22.59 21.74 -8.01
CA ASN A 137 23.77 21.30 -8.79
C ASN A 137 23.44 20.62 -10.14
N GLN A 138 22.46 21.14 -10.88
CA GLN A 138 21.97 20.60 -12.16
C GLN A 138 21.24 19.25 -12.04
N THR A 139 20.91 18.84 -10.84
CA THR A 139 20.16 17.61 -10.60
C THR A 139 18.80 17.96 -9.95
N VAL A 140 17.75 17.32 -10.39
CA VAL A 140 16.44 17.43 -9.75
C VAL A 140 16.43 16.56 -8.51
N ILE A 141 16.10 17.15 -7.38
CA ILE A 141 15.99 16.45 -6.10
C ILE A 141 14.51 16.34 -5.73
N LEU A 142 14.04 15.13 -5.49
CA LEU A 142 12.72 14.81 -5.00
C LEU A 142 12.80 14.30 -3.58
N LYS A 143 12.08 14.93 -2.66
CA LYS A 143 12.07 14.54 -1.25
C LYS A 143 10.67 14.32 -0.74
N LEU A 144 10.41 13.15 -0.16
CA LEU A 144 9.18 12.86 0.57
C LEU A 144 9.41 13.13 2.05
N THR A 145 8.54 13.94 2.65
CA THR A 145 8.66 14.33 4.06
C THR A 145 7.29 14.36 4.73
N SER A 146 7.25 14.26 6.05
CA SER A 146 6.06 14.46 6.89
C SER A 146 6.18 15.76 7.68
N GLU A 147 5.05 16.43 7.88
CA GLU A 147 4.93 17.60 8.76
C GLU A 147 4.64 17.17 10.18
#